data_2fb5e2c19f36a6aad15f4dc55d578a64
#
_entry.id   2fb5e2c19f36a6aad15f4dc55d578a64
#
_cell.length_a   1.000
_cell.length_b   1.000
_cell.length_c   1.000
_cell.angle_alpha   90.00
_cell.angle_beta   90.00
_cell.angle_gamma   90.00
#
_symmetry.space_group_name_H-M   'P 1'
#
loop_
_entity.id
_entity.type
_entity.pdbx_description
1 polymer ?
#
loop_
_entity_poly.entity_id
_entity_poly.type
_entity_poly.pdbx_seq_one_letter_code
_entity_poly.pdbx_strand_id
1 'polypeptide(L)'
;MRWVLPLAFVPMLALLAWGLTRDARRLPSALEGQLAPDFTLADLYDPSDSVSLHDFEGKVVVLNFWASWCIPCITEHPVLVKLHETYDPEDVALLSVLFQDAPENGQAFIQDLGGDWPMVVDPGSHTAIRYGVYGVPETFFIGADREVALRHDLAVNWDLVSTMVDSLVASRGTPKSSAIES
;
A
#
# COMPACT_ATOMS: atom_id res chain seq x y z
N MET A 1 35.13 -0.82 44.28
CA MET A 1 34.58 -0.05 43.16
C MET A 1 34.64 -0.75 41.77
N ARG A 2 35.11 -2.02 41.68
CA ARG A 2 35.31 -2.77 40.41
C ARG A 2 34.10 -3.62 39.99
N TRP A 3 33.07 -3.76 40.81
CA TRP A 3 31.90 -4.62 40.57
C TRP A 3 30.60 -3.86 40.18
N VAL A 4 30.61 -2.53 40.19
CA VAL A 4 29.43 -1.69 39.86
C VAL A 4 29.25 -1.54 38.37
N LEU A 5 30.32 -1.58 37.58
CA LEU A 5 30.30 -1.49 36.13
C LEU A 5 29.53 -2.65 35.47
N PRO A 6 29.77 -3.94 35.78
CA PRO A 6 29.00 -5.02 35.18
C PRO A 6 27.51 -5.02 35.58
N LEU A 7 27.16 -4.52 36.77
CA LEU A 7 25.78 -4.48 37.24
C LEU A 7 24.90 -3.47 36.46
N ALA A 8 25.51 -2.40 35.93
CA ALA A 8 24.82 -1.40 35.11
C ALA A 8 24.63 -1.86 33.65
N PHE A 9 25.52 -2.73 33.15
CA PHE A 9 25.46 -3.25 31.79
C PHE A 9 24.29 -4.25 31.58
N VAL A 10 23.98 -5.04 32.59
CA VAL A 10 22.89 -6.06 32.49
C VAL A 10 21.52 -5.44 32.22
N PRO A 11 21.04 -4.42 32.95
CA PRO A 11 19.76 -3.79 32.66
C PRO A 11 19.78 -3.05 31.31
N MET A 12 20.88 -2.48 30.89
CA MET A 12 21.02 -1.83 29.57
C MET A 12 20.90 -2.85 28.43
N LEU A 13 21.57 -4.00 28.55
CA LEU A 13 21.45 -5.09 27.57
C LEU A 13 20.06 -5.69 27.57
N ALA A 14 19.41 -5.81 28.72
CA ALA A 14 18.02 -6.27 28.81
C ALA A 14 17.03 -5.30 28.14
N LEU A 15 17.22 -3.99 28.32
CA LEU A 15 16.43 -2.95 27.65
C LEU A 15 16.65 -2.94 26.13
N LEU A 16 17.90 -3.12 25.68
CA LEU A 16 18.22 -3.23 24.26
C LEU A 16 17.60 -4.50 23.66
N ALA A 17 17.75 -5.64 24.31
CA ALA A 17 17.15 -6.88 23.87
C ALA A 17 15.61 -6.77 23.82
N TRP A 18 14.99 -6.16 24.84
CA TRP A 18 13.55 -5.92 24.87
C TRP A 18 13.12 -4.94 23.77
N GLY A 19 13.90 -3.88 23.49
CA GLY A 19 13.65 -2.96 22.39
C GLY A 19 13.72 -3.63 21.02
N LEU A 20 14.67 -4.55 20.83
CA LEU A 20 14.84 -5.32 19.58
C LEU A 20 13.74 -6.37 19.36
N THR A 21 13.04 -6.79 20.41
CA THR A 21 11.88 -7.71 20.27
C THR A 21 10.57 -6.98 19.94
N ARG A 22 10.56 -5.65 19.98
CA ARG A 22 9.41 -4.87 19.56
C ARG A 22 9.46 -4.68 18.05
N ASP A 23 8.48 -5.25 17.38
CA ASP A 23 8.29 -5.07 15.96
C ASP A 23 7.79 -3.63 15.70
N ALA A 24 8.69 -2.76 15.27
CA ALA A 24 8.38 -1.37 14.95
C ALA A 24 7.39 -1.25 13.75
N ARG A 25 7.20 -2.34 13.00
CA ARG A 25 6.26 -2.41 11.87
C ARG A 25 4.79 -2.47 12.30
N ARG A 26 4.51 -2.71 13.59
CA ARG A 26 3.13 -2.78 14.12
C ARG A 26 2.53 -1.44 14.52
N LEU A 27 3.17 -0.33 14.17
CA LEU A 27 2.54 0.97 14.36
C LEU A 27 1.45 1.12 13.30
N PRO A 28 0.18 1.40 13.71
CA PRO A 28 -0.87 1.73 12.75
C PRO A 28 -0.38 2.82 11.81
N SER A 29 -0.66 2.69 10.53
CA SER A 29 -0.32 3.76 9.59
C SER A 29 -1.01 5.05 10.01
N ALA A 30 -0.29 6.16 9.99
CA ALA A 30 -0.89 7.47 10.25
C ALA A 30 -2.00 7.82 9.25
N LEU A 31 -2.10 7.08 8.14
CA LEU A 31 -3.11 7.27 7.11
C LEU A 31 -4.37 6.43 7.33
N GLU A 32 -4.34 5.36 8.14
CA GLU A 32 -5.55 4.58 8.40
C GLU A 32 -6.62 5.43 9.08
N GLY A 33 -7.82 5.43 8.51
CA GLY A 33 -8.92 6.30 8.91
C GLY A 33 -8.78 7.77 8.48
N GLN A 34 -7.80 8.10 7.63
CA GLN A 34 -7.61 9.43 7.04
C GLN A 34 -7.90 9.39 5.54
N LEU A 35 -8.16 10.56 4.97
CA LEU A 35 -8.27 10.69 3.51
C LEU A 35 -6.93 10.32 2.85
N ALA A 36 -7.01 9.49 1.83
CA ALA A 36 -5.87 9.15 1.00
C ALA A 36 -5.28 10.40 0.35
N PRO A 37 -3.97 10.64 0.45
CA PRO A 37 -3.32 11.77 -0.20
C PRO A 37 -3.50 11.75 -1.72
N ASP A 38 -4.02 12.83 -2.29
CA ASP A 38 -4.20 12.96 -3.73
C ASP A 38 -2.89 12.99 -4.48
N PHE A 39 -2.93 12.45 -5.70
CA PHE A 39 -1.83 12.55 -6.65
C PHE A 39 -2.36 12.52 -8.08
N THR A 40 -1.53 13.03 -8.98
CA THR A 40 -1.64 12.84 -10.42
C THR A 40 -0.24 12.49 -10.92
N LEU A 41 -0.09 11.33 -11.53
CA LEU A 41 1.19 10.79 -11.96
C LEU A 41 1.12 10.39 -13.43
N ALA A 42 2.26 10.43 -14.11
CA ALA A 42 2.36 10.00 -15.50
C ALA A 42 2.10 8.49 -15.61
N ASP A 43 1.40 8.10 -16.67
CA ASP A 43 1.18 6.70 -17.02
C ASP A 43 2.53 6.00 -17.33
N LEU A 44 2.64 4.72 -16.99
CA LEU A 44 3.85 3.94 -17.17
C LEU A 44 4.22 3.74 -18.65
N TYR A 45 3.23 3.69 -19.54
CA TYR A 45 3.42 3.40 -20.96
C TYR A 45 3.36 4.65 -21.84
N ASP A 46 2.55 5.64 -21.45
CA ASP A 46 2.44 6.92 -22.14
C ASP A 46 2.71 8.09 -21.18
N PRO A 47 3.94 8.61 -21.14
CA PRO A 47 4.28 9.75 -20.27
C PRO A 47 3.55 11.06 -20.61
N SER A 48 2.85 11.14 -21.74
CA SER A 48 1.99 12.28 -22.10
C SER A 48 0.59 12.19 -21.49
N ASP A 49 0.21 11.01 -21.00
CA ASP A 49 -1.01 10.74 -20.25
C ASP A 49 -0.74 10.72 -18.75
N SER A 50 -1.78 10.91 -17.94
CA SER A 50 -1.66 10.93 -16.51
C SER A 50 -2.90 10.33 -15.85
N VAL A 51 -2.67 9.65 -14.73
CA VAL A 51 -3.71 9.04 -13.89
C VAL A 51 -3.74 9.74 -12.55
N SER A 52 -4.92 10.13 -12.12
CA SER A 52 -5.18 10.75 -10.82
C SER A 52 -5.96 9.79 -9.92
N LEU A 53 -5.72 9.86 -8.61
CA LEU A 53 -6.56 9.15 -7.65
C LEU A 53 -8.04 9.61 -7.74
N HIS A 54 -8.30 10.85 -8.16
CA HIS A 54 -9.65 11.37 -8.41
C HIS A 54 -10.42 10.64 -9.53
N ASP A 55 -9.72 10.04 -10.49
CA ASP A 55 -10.36 9.31 -11.59
C ASP A 55 -11.13 8.07 -11.10
N PHE A 56 -10.89 7.68 -9.86
CA PHE A 56 -11.50 6.52 -9.20
C PHE A 56 -12.49 6.91 -8.09
N GLU A 57 -13.01 8.14 -8.08
CA GLU A 57 -13.99 8.55 -7.07
C GLU A 57 -15.23 7.65 -7.07
N GLY A 58 -15.69 7.29 -5.87
CA GLY A 58 -16.82 6.39 -5.67
C GLY A 58 -16.50 4.90 -5.83
N LYS A 59 -15.28 4.54 -6.21
CA LYS A 59 -14.81 3.15 -6.28
C LYS A 59 -13.99 2.78 -5.04
N VAL A 60 -13.91 1.50 -4.74
CA VAL A 60 -12.88 0.96 -3.86
C VAL A 60 -11.57 0.94 -4.63
N VAL A 61 -10.51 1.51 -4.08
CA VAL A 61 -9.21 1.53 -4.75
C VAL A 61 -8.22 0.66 -3.98
N VAL A 62 -7.60 -0.29 -4.67
CA VAL A 62 -6.44 -1.02 -4.19
C VAL A 62 -5.21 -0.37 -4.80
N LEU A 63 -4.50 0.45 -4.00
CA LEU A 63 -3.31 1.17 -4.43
C LEU A 63 -2.07 0.37 -4.01
N ASN A 64 -1.32 -0.12 -4.99
CA ASN A 64 -0.14 -0.96 -4.76
C ASN A 64 1.13 -0.24 -5.19
N PHE A 65 2.11 -0.14 -4.28
CA PHE A 65 3.47 0.33 -4.59
C PHE A 65 4.38 -0.88 -4.83
N TRP A 66 5.09 -0.88 -5.95
CA TRP A 66 5.89 -2.02 -6.41
C TRP A 66 7.13 -1.60 -7.18
N ALA A 67 8.01 -2.56 -7.45
CA ALA A 67 9.19 -2.37 -8.31
C ALA A 67 9.57 -3.69 -9.00
N SER A 68 10.26 -3.62 -10.13
CA SER A 68 10.70 -4.81 -10.88
C SER A 68 11.77 -5.62 -10.14
N TRP A 69 12.59 -4.97 -9.34
CA TRP A 69 13.64 -5.60 -8.52
C TRP A 69 13.11 -6.24 -7.22
N CYS A 70 11.82 -6.10 -6.93
CA CYS A 70 11.20 -6.55 -5.69
C CYS A 70 10.74 -8.02 -5.81
N ILE A 71 11.47 -8.95 -5.21
CA ILE A 71 11.13 -10.38 -5.26
C ILE A 71 9.73 -10.67 -4.65
N PRO A 72 9.33 -10.11 -3.48
CA PRO A 72 7.98 -10.32 -2.97
C PRO A 72 6.88 -9.78 -3.90
N CYS A 73 7.15 -8.72 -4.67
CA CYS A 73 6.20 -8.18 -5.64
C CYS A 73 5.91 -9.18 -6.76
N ILE A 74 6.91 -9.97 -7.20
CA ILE A 74 6.71 -11.08 -8.15
C ILE A 74 5.75 -12.13 -7.56
N THR A 75 5.87 -12.39 -6.26
CA THR A 75 5.04 -13.41 -5.57
C THR A 75 3.58 -12.96 -5.43
N GLU A 76 3.33 -11.67 -5.17
CA GLU A 76 1.96 -11.15 -5.03
C GLU A 76 1.29 -10.86 -6.39
N HIS A 77 2.05 -10.64 -7.45
CA HIS A 77 1.53 -10.22 -8.75
C HIS A 77 0.36 -11.08 -9.27
N PRO A 78 0.38 -12.42 -9.19
CA PRO A 78 -0.77 -13.25 -9.57
C PRO A 78 -2.04 -12.97 -8.76
N VAL A 79 -1.90 -12.48 -7.51
CA VAL A 79 -3.04 -12.08 -6.68
C VAL A 79 -3.64 -10.78 -7.21
N LEU A 80 -2.80 -9.83 -7.64
CA LEU A 80 -3.25 -8.57 -8.25
C LEU A 80 -3.93 -8.80 -9.60
N VAL A 81 -3.39 -9.70 -10.44
CA VAL A 81 -4.05 -10.12 -11.69
C VAL A 81 -5.43 -10.70 -11.37
N LYS A 82 -5.52 -11.63 -10.43
CA LYS A 82 -6.78 -12.22 -10.02
C LYS A 82 -7.76 -11.18 -9.46
N LEU A 83 -7.29 -10.19 -8.70
CA LEU A 83 -8.12 -9.08 -8.22
C LEU A 83 -8.74 -8.33 -9.41
N HIS A 84 -7.91 -7.91 -10.36
CA HIS A 84 -8.33 -7.17 -11.54
C HIS A 84 -9.35 -7.93 -12.39
N GLU A 85 -9.17 -9.25 -12.54
CA GLU A 85 -10.07 -10.11 -13.31
C GLU A 85 -11.38 -10.46 -12.55
N THR A 86 -11.39 -10.38 -11.22
CA THR A 86 -12.53 -10.86 -10.41
C THR A 86 -13.58 -9.78 -10.17
N TYR A 87 -13.15 -8.53 -9.96
CA TYR A 87 -14.04 -7.44 -9.56
C TYR A 87 -14.43 -6.57 -10.75
N ASP A 88 -15.67 -6.06 -10.70
CA ASP A 88 -16.16 -5.11 -11.71
C ASP A 88 -15.35 -3.81 -11.62
N PRO A 89 -14.78 -3.32 -12.73
CA PRO A 89 -14.02 -2.07 -12.75
C PRO A 89 -14.85 -0.82 -12.40
N GLU A 90 -16.18 -0.91 -12.43
CA GLU A 90 -17.05 0.17 -11.92
C GLU A 90 -17.11 0.19 -10.39
N ASP A 91 -16.81 -0.90 -9.72
CA ASP A 91 -16.84 -1.01 -8.27
C ASP A 91 -15.46 -0.95 -7.64
N VAL A 92 -14.47 -1.56 -8.26
CA VAL A 92 -13.12 -1.74 -7.72
C VAL A 92 -12.07 -1.37 -8.75
N ALA A 93 -11.14 -0.52 -8.38
CA ALA A 93 -9.99 -0.17 -9.19
C ALA A 93 -8.70 -0.67 -8.54
N LEU A 94 -7.87 -1.33 -9.33
CA LEU A 94 -6.47 -1.58 -8.99
C LEU A 94 -5.63 -0.48 -9.65
N LEU A 95 -4.79 0.20 -8.87
CA LEU A 95 -3.85 1.23 -9.33
C LEU A 95 -2.47 0.92 -8.78
N SER A 96 -1.47 0.84 -9.64
CA SER A 96 -0.10 0.50 -9.24
C SER A 96 0.87 1.65 -9.48
N VAL A 97 1.71 1.92 -8.48
CA VAL A 97 2.73 2.98 -8.50
C VAL A 97 4.12 2.35 -8.54
N LEU A 98 4.86 2.60 -9.60
CA LEU A 98 6.25 2.15 -9.73
C LEU A 98 7.15 2.95 -8.79
N PHE A 99 7.79 2.27 -7.85
CA PHE A 99 8.59 2.85 -6.77
C PHE A 99 10.09 2.68 -7.03
N GLN A 100 10.82 3.79 -7.10
CA GLN A 100 12.29 3.83 -7.23
C GLN A 100 12.85 2.87 -8.29
N ASP A 101 12.22 2.87 -9.46
CA ASP A 101 12.62 2.02 -10.59
C ASP A 101 12.48 2.79 -11.90
N ALA A 102 13.18 2.34 -12.93
CA ALA A 102 13.06 2.90 -14.26
C ALA A 102 11.78 2.40 -14.95
N PRO A 103 11.05 3.26 -15.67
CA PRO A 103 9.84 2.86 -16.38
C PRO A 103 10.03 1.64 -17.27
N GLU A 104 11.18 1.54 -17.97
CA GLU A 104 11.50 0.45 -18.88
C GLU A 104 11.57 -0.90 -18.17
N ASN A 105 12.09 -0.92 -16.92
CA ASN A 105 12.13 -2.14 -16.12
C ASN A 105 10.73 -2.54 -15.67
N GLY A 106 9.90 -1.55 -15.26
CA GLY A 106 8.50 -1.78 -14.92
C GLY A 106 7.70 -2.34 -16.11
N GLN A 107 7.87 -1.75 -17.29
CA GLN A 107 7.23 -2.22 -18.52
C GLN A 107 7.65 -3.66 -18.86
N ALA A 108 8.95 -3.99 -18.76
CA ALA A 108 9.45 -5.35 -18.99
C ALA A 108 8.84 -6.35 -17.98
N PHE A 109 8.75 -5.99 -16.71
CA PHE A 109 8.13 -6.81 -15.66
C PHE A 109 6.67 -7.15 -16.01
N ILE A 110 5.89 -6.15 -16.42
CA ILE A 110 4.48 -6.36 -16.78
C ILE A 110 4.36 -7.15 -18.11
N GLN A 111 5.26 -6.93 -19.05
CA GLN A 111 5.29 -7.72 -20.28
C GLN A 111 5.50 -9.22 -20.01
N ASP A 112 6.30 -9.56 -18.99
CA ASP A 112 6.59 -10.94 -18.62
C ASP A 112 5.49 -11.58 -17.76
N LEU A 113 4.85 -10.82 -16.87
CA LEU A 113 3.93 -11.34 -15.86
C LEU A 113 2.45 -11.02 -16.14
N GLY A 114 2.17 -10.13 -17.10
CA GLY A 114 0.83 -9.71 -17.45
C GLY A 114 0.31 -8.57 -16.55
N GLY A 115 -0.90 -8.08 -16.89
CA GLY A 115 -1.60 -7.01 -16.19
C GLY A 115 -1.86 -5.83 -17.12
N ASP A 116 -3.10 -5.32 -17.08
CA ASP A 116 -3.58 -4.23 -17.95
C ASP A 116 -4.36 -3.14 -17.19
N TRP A 117 -4.19 -3.10 -15.86
CA TRP A 117 -4.74 -2.03 -15.03
C TRP A 117 -3.84 -0.77 -15.07
N PRO A 118 -4.37 0.41 -14.64
CA PRO A 118 -3.59 1.64 -14.58
C PRO A 118 -2.32 1.51 -13.73
N MET A 119 -1.19 1.86 -14.33
CA MET A 119 0.13 1.85 -13.68
C MET A 119 0.82 3.18 -13.93
N VAL A 120 1.36 3.78 -12.87
CA VAL A 120 1.94 5.12 -12.92
C VAL A 120 3.36 5.14 -12.36
N VAL A 121 4.11 6.17 -12.74
CA VAL A 121 5.49 6.38 -12.29
C VAL A 121 5.53 7.54 -11.30
N ASP A 122 6.23 7.36 -10.16
CA ASP A 122 6.41 8.40 -9.13
C ASP A 122 7.86 8.92 -9.11
N PRO A 123 8.24 9.83 -10.03
CA PRO A 123 9.59 10.39 -10.08
C PRO A 123 9.93 11.11 -8.78
N GLY A 124 11.05 10.70 -8.15
CA GLY A 124 11.48 11.28 -6.87
C GLY A 124 10.68 10.79 -5.66
N SER A 125 9.79 9.80 -5.82
CA SER A 125 9.04 9.16 -4.74
C SER A 125 8.19 10.12 -3.90
N HIS A 126 7.71 11.21 -4.49
CA HIS A 126 6.94 12.22 -3.77
C HIS A 126 5.60 11.69 -3.26
N THR A 127 4.92 10.86 -4.04
CA THR A 127 3.68 10.21 -3.65
C THR A 127 3.96 9.13 -2.61
N ALA A 128 4.96 8.29 -2.83
CA ALA A 128 5.37 7.28 -1.86
C ALA A 128 5.69 7.89 -0.48
N ILE A 129 6.40 9.04 -0.43
CA ILE A 129 6.69 9.76 0.81
C ILE A 129 5.41 10.23 1.50
N ARG A 130 4.43 10.77 0.77
CA ARG A 130 3.14 11.22 1.35
C ARG A 130 2.32 10.07 1.89
N TYR A 131 2.42 8.88 1.28
CA TYR A 131 1.82 7.65 1.77
C TYR A 131 2.62 6.98 2.89
N GLY A 132 3.83 7.49 3.20
CA GLY A 132 4.73 6.90 4.20
C GLY A 132 5.32 5.56 3.76
N VAL A 133 5.39 5.31 2.44
CA VAL A 133 6.02 4.12 1.85
C VAL A 133 7.52 4.20 2.02
N TYR A 134 8.10 3.19 2.64
CA TYR A 134 9.54 3.07 2.85
C TYR A 134 10.16 1.82 2.19
N GLY A 135 9.33 0.98 1.62
CA GLY A 135 9.73 -0.24 0.92
C GLY A 135 8.58 -0.83 0.11
N VAL A 136 8.87 -1.82 -0.70
CA VAL A 136 7.88 -2.51 -1.53
C VAL A 136 7.95 -4.03 -1.30
N PRO A 137 6.82 -4.75 -1.46
CA PRO A 137 5.51 -4.25 -1.83
C PRO A 137 4.80 -3.58 -0.65
N GLU A 138 3.95 -2.60 -0.97
CA GLU A 138 3.09 -1.98 0.02
C GLU A 138 1.74 -1.65 -0.61
N THR A 139 0.64 -2.09 0.01
CA THR A 139 -0.70 -1.98 -0.54
C THR A 139 -1.62 -1.22 0.40
N PHE A 140 -2.35 -0.26 -0.14
CA PHE A 140 -3.37 0.52 0.56
C PHE A 140 -4.75 0.14 0.02
N PHE A 141 -5.66 -0.21 0.92
CA PHE A 141 -7.07 -0.42 0.61
C PHE A 141 -7.81 0.86 0.95
N ILE A 142 -8.39 1.51 -0.06
CA ILE A 142 -9.04 2.81 0.05
C ILE A 142 -10.52 2.63 -0.25
N GLY A 143 -11.36 3.09 0.67
CA GLY A 143 -12.81 3.03 0.49
C GLY A 143 -13.33 4.01 -0.57
N ALA A 144 -14.58 3.84 -0.99
CA ALA A 144 -15.25 4.74 -1.92
C ALA A 144 -15.43 6.17 -1.37
N ASP A 145 -15.30 6.35 -0.06
CA ASP A 145 -15.23 7.63 0.65
C ASP A 145 -13.82 8.24 0.64
N ARG A 146 -12.88 7.58 -0.04
CA ARG A 146 -11.48 7.95 -0.14
C ARG A 146 -10.68 7.84 1.18
N GLU A 147 -11.23 7.23 2.21
CA GLU A 147 -10.47 6.96 3.43
C GLU A 147 -9.63 5.67 3.27
N VAL A 148 -8.41 5.70 3.78
CA VAL A 148 -7.54 4.53 3.86
C VAL A 148 -8.08 3.59 4.94
N ALA A 149 -8.61 2.45 4.52
CA ALA A 149 -9.15 1.45 5.45
C ALA A 149 -8.06 0.57 6.04
N LEU A 150 -7.03 0.24 5.24
CA LEU A 150 -5.91 -0.60 5.67
C LEU A 150 -4.67 -0.27 4.86
N ARG A 151 -3.51 -0.24 5.53
CA ARG A 151 -2.17 -0.32 4.93
C ARG A 151 -1.57 -1.70 5.21
N HIS A 152 -1.07 -2.35 4.19
CA HIS A 152 -0.39 -3.64 4.31
C HIS A 152 1.02 -3.54 3.72
N ASP A 153 2.04 -3.76 4.54
CA ASP A 153 3.47 -3.55 4.23
C ASP A 153 4.22 -4.84 3.87
N LEU A 154 3.50 -5.86 3.43
CA LEU A 154 4.02 -7.14 2.96
C LEU A 154 3.30 -7.54 1.67
N ALA A 155 3.80 -8.61 1.01
CA ALA A 155 3.09 -9.19 -0.12
C ALA A 155 1.68 -9.64 0.27
N VAL A 156 0.69 -9.18 -0.50
CA VAL A 156 -0.71 -9.54 -0.27
C VAL A 156 -1.00 -10.96 -0.72
N ASN A 157 -1.95 -11.59 -0.06
CA ASN A 157 -2.54 -12.87 -0.48
C ASN A 157 -4.02 -12.69 -0.81
N TRP A 158 -4.60 -13.70 -1.48
CA TRP A 158 -5.99 -13.63 -1.93
C TRP A 158 -7.00 -13.46 -0.80
N ASP A 159 -6.80 -14.13 0.33
CA ASP A 159 -7.74 -14.09 1.46
C ASP A 159 -7.82 -12.67 2.06
N LEU A 160 -6.67 -12.00 2.20
CA LEU A 160 -6.63 -10.62 2.65
C LEU A 160 -7.33 -9.70 1.64
N VAL A 161 -6.94 -9.81 0.36
CA VAL A 161 -7.46 -8.94 -0.71
C VAL A 161 -8.96 -9.08 -0.83
N SER A 162 -9.47 -10.31 -0.96
CA SER A 162 -10.92 -10.55 -1.13
C SER A 162 -11.71 -10.09 0.10
N THR A 163 -11.23 -10.40 1.31
CA THR A 163 -11.91 -9.97 2.55
C THR A 163 -12.01 -8.45 2.65
N MET A 164 -10.92 -7.74 2.36
CA MET A 164 -10.89 -6.28 2.45
C MET A 164 -11.75 -5.63 1.36
N VAL A 165 -11.62 -6.08 0.12
CA VAL A 165 -12.37 -5.51 -1.00
C VAL A 165 -13.87 -5.77 -0.83
N ASP A 166 -14.28 -7.00 -0.51
CA ASP A 166 -15.70 -7.35 -0.28
C ASP A 166 -16.31 -6.51 0.85
N SER A 167 -15.56 -6.31 1.95
CA SER A 167 -15.99 -5.46 3.06
C SER A 167 -16.19 -4.00 2.64
N LEU A 168 -15.26 -3.45 1.84
CA LEU A 168 -15.32 -2.07 1.38
C LEU A 168 -16.44 -1.86 0.35
N VAL A 169 -16.62 -2.80 -0.58
CA VAL A 169 -17.73 -2.76 -1.53
C VAL A 169 -19.09 -2.83 -0.81
N ALA A 170 -19.22 -3.71 0.18
CA ALA A 170 -20.45 -3.80 0.98
C ALA A 170 -20.75 -2.51 1.77
N SER A 171 -19.74 -1.77 2.19
CA SER A 171 -19.89 -0.53 2.97
C SER A 171 -20.25 0.70 2.12
N ARG A 172 -20.11 0.66 0.79
CA ARG A 172 -20.41 1.79 -0.12
C ARG A 172 -21.84 2.34 0.00
N GLY A 173 -22.80 1.52 0.41
CA GLY A 173 -24.21 1.93 0.57
C GLY A 173 -24.63 2.33 1.97
N THR A 174 -23.74 2.24 2.95
CA THR A 174 -24.08 2.50 4.35
C THR A 174 -23.50 3.84 4.79
N PRO A 175 -24.32 4.88 5.02
CA PRO A 175 -23.80 6.13 5.54
C PRO A 175 -23.15 5.84 6.92
N LYS A 176 -21.91 6.30 7.11
CA LYS A 176 -21.27 6.28 8.44
C LYS A 176 -22.21 6.99 9.41
N SER A 177 -22.79 6.24 10.34
CA SER A 177 -23.52 6.84 11.47
C SER A 177 -22.56 7.78 12.18
N SER A 178 -22.85 9.07 12.13
CA SER A 178 -22.15 10.09 12.89
C SER A 178 -22.41 9.84 14.38
N ALA A 179 -21.61 8.95 14.98
CA ALA A 179 -21.54 8.82 16.43
C ALA A 179 -20.65 9.95 16.96
N ILE A 180 -21.17 11.17 16.93
CA ILE A 180 -20.69 12.26 17.77
C ILE A 180 -21.95 12.88 18.36
N GLU A 181 -22.19 12.59 19.61
CA GLU A 181 -22.71 13.55 20.59
C GLU A 181 -22.80 12.86 21.96
N SER A 182 -21.88 13.12 22.83
CA SER A 182 -22.08 13.86 24.07
C SER A 182 -20.88 13.76 24.98
#